data_19bb8a60df40a63fdc6800ebcaed9688
#
_entry.id   19bb8a60df40a63fdc6800ebcaed9688
#
_cell.length_a   1.000
_cell.length_b   1.000
_cell.length_c   1.000
_cell.angle_alpha   90.00
_cell.angle_beta   90.00
_cell.angle_gamma   90.00
#
_symmetry.space_group_name_H-M   'P 1'
#
loop_
_entity.id
_entity.type
_entity.pdbx_description
1 polymer ?
#
loop_
_entity_poly.entity_id
_entity_poly.type
_entity_poly.pdbx_seq_one_letter_code
_entity_poly.pdbx_strand_id
1 'polypeptide(L)'
;MDHAEQTKSAEFQKAEAYIFKRLKKELSPTLSYHGYHHTEDVMNAAMQIAEAEKISESDKELLRIAVAFHDAGFIYIYQDHEERGCRMVEETLPSFGFSAAQIQLICGMIRATKIPQRPISHLEQIIADADLDYLGRDDVFPIAETLFKELKIYANLHDEEAWNKLQLNFLSSHHYHTATAKKLRTTGKEEYIGKLK
;
A
#
# COMPACT_ATOMS: atom_id res chain seq x y z
N MET A 1 -15.09 -26.45 -5.90
CA MET A 1 -13.86 -26.11 -5.14
C MET A 1 -13.44 -27.34 -4.40
N ASP A 2 -12.20 -27.75 -4.58
CA ASP A 2 -11.61 -28.91 -3.90
C ASP A 2 -11.39 -28.57 -2.42
N HIS A 3 -11.45 -29.58 -1.56
CA HIS A 3 -11.26 -29.40 -0.10
C HIS A 3 -9.89 -28.77 0.23
N ALA A 4 -8.88 -29.02 -0.58
CA ALA A 4 -7.55 -28.42 -0.47
C ALA A 4 -7.56 -26.91 -0.76
N GLU A 5 -8.31 -26.43 -1.76
CA GLU A 5 -8.48 -25.01 -2.08
C GLU A 5 -9.23 -24.27 -0.97
N GLN A 6 -10.28 -24.87 -0.40
CA GLN A 6 -11.03 -24.29 0.70
C GLN A 6 -10.17 -24.13 1.96
N THR A 7 -9.34 -25.12 2.27
CA THR A 7 -8.41 -25.06 3.42
C THR A 7 -7.37 -23.97 3.22
N LYS A 8 -6.83 -23.84 2.01
CA LYS A 8 -5.83 -22.83 1.67
C LYS A 8 -6.39 -21.41 1.77
N SER A 9 -7.57 -21.17 1.22
CA SER A 9 -8.24 -19.86 1.32
C SER A 9 -8.54 -19.48 2.78
N ALA A 10 -8.88 -20.45 3.64
CA ALA A 10 -9.08 -20.21 5.07
C ALA A 10 -7.80 -19.77 5.78
N GLU A 11 -6.62 -20.29 5.42
CA GLU A 11 -5.35 -19.88 6.01
C GLU A 11 -4.95 -18.47 5.56
N PHE A 12 -5.22 -18.08 4.31
CA PHE A 12 -5.05 -16.70 3.84
C PHE A 12 -5.91 -15.71 4.63
N GLN A 13 -7.19 -16.03 4.86
CA GLN A 13 -8.09 -15.19 5.66
C GLN A 13 -7.61 -15.06 7.12
N LYS A 14 -7.08 -16.12 7.71
CA LYS A 14 -6.51 -16.07 9.07
C LYS A 14 -5.28 -15.19 9.13
N ALA A 15 -4.38 -15.28 8.15
CA ALA A 15 -3.18 -14.45 8.07
C ALA A 15 -3.54 -12.96 7.90
N GLU A 16 -4.50 -12.65 7.02
CA GLU A 16 -5.03 -11.30 6.83
C GLU A 16 -5.65 -10.77 8.13
N ALA A 17 -6.54 -11.52 8.77
CA ALA A 17 -7.17 -11.12 10.02
C ALA A 17 -6.16 -10.92 11.15
N TYR A 18 -5.11 -11.74 11.20
CA TYR A 18 -4.02 -11.61 12.17
C TYR A 18 -3.31 -10.27 12.05
N ILE A 19 -2.88 -9.89 10.84
CA ILE A 19 -2.14 -8.65 10.68
C ILE A 19 -3.04 -7.41 10.84
N PHE A 20 -4.27 -7.43 10.33
CA PHE A 20 -5.21 -6.33 10.55
C PHE A 20 -5.49 -6.08 12.02
N LYS A 21 -5.61 -7.15 12.82
CA LYS A 21 -5.75 -7.02 14.29
C LYS A 21 -4.53 -6.36 14.93
N ARG A 22 -3.33 -6.68 14.45
CA ARG A 22 -2.09 -6.06 14.93
C ARG A 22 -2.00 -4.59 14.53
N LEU A 23 -2.24 -4.25 13.26
CA LEU A 23 -2.26 -2.87 12.79
C LEU A 23 -3.20 -2.01 13.63
N LYS A 24 -4.43 -2.48 13.85
CA LYS A 24 -5.43 -1.77 14.63
C LYS A 24 -5.03 -1.54 16.10
N LYS A 25 -4.25 -2.44 16.66
CA LYS A 25 -3.83 -2.40 18.08
C LYS A 25 -2.49 -1.71 18.30
N GLU A 26 -1.55 -1.87 17.38
CA GLU A 26 -0.12 -1.62 17.61
C GLU A 26 0.42 -0.42 16.83
N LEU A 27 -0.26 0.06 15.76
CA LEU A 27 0.14 1.28 15.08
C LEU A 27 0.03 2.49 16.00
N SER A 28 1.02 3.37 15.95
CA SER A 28 1.00 4.62 16.71
C SER A 28 -0.16 5.52 16.26
N PRO A 29 -0.93 6.12 17.18
CA PRO A 29 -1.96 7.09 16.82
C PRO A 29 -1.41 8.38 16.18
N THR A 30 -0.09 8.59 16.20
CA THR A 30 0.58 9.71 15.53
C THR A 30 0.81 9.47 14.04
N LEU A 31 0.61 8.23 13.56
CA LEU A 31 0.58 7.89 12.13
C LEU A 31 -0.78 8.32 11.56
N SER A 32 -0.91 9.61 11.27
CA SER A 32 -2.17 10.18 10.80
C SER A 32 -2.48 9.85 9.34
N TYR A 33 -1.47 9.45 8.55
CA TYR A 33 -1.61 8.94 7.18
C TYR A 33 -1.42 7.42 7.15
N HIS A 34 -0.27 6.89 7.58
CA HIS A 34 0.03 5.44 7.58
C HIS A 34 -0.66 4.69 8.73
N GLY A 35 -1.87 5.08 9.06
CA GLY A 35 -2.73 4.41 10.02
C GLY A 35 -3.49 3.23 9.41
N TYR A 36 -4.20 2.49 10.25
CA TYR A 36 -5.03 1.35 9.83
C TYR A 36 -5.99 1.66 8.67
N HIS A 37 -6.57 2.87 8.65
CA HIS A 37 -7.49 3.33 7.60
C HIS A 37 -6.82 3.41 6.22
N HIS A 38 -5.52 3.75 6.15
CA HIS A 38 -4.78 3.74 4.90
C HIS A 38 -4.68 2.33 4.32
N THR A 39 -4.34 1.34 5.15
CA THR A 39 -4.29 -0.06 4.70
C THR A 39 -5.66 -0.56 4.18
N GLU A 40 -6.77 -0.13 4.81
CA GLU A 40 -8.12 -0.44 4.31
C GLU A 40 -8.39 0.24 2.95
N ASP A 41 -7.99 1.49 2.79
CA ASP A 41 -8.15 2.26 1.54
C ASP A 41 -7.33 1.63 0.41
N VAL A 42 -6.06 1.32 0.66
CA VAL A 42 -5.20 0.60 -0.30
C VAL A 42 -5.77 -0.77 -0.66
N MET A 43 -6.36 -1.49 0.29
CA MET A 43 -7.00 -2.78 0.02
C MET A 43 -8.16 -2.64 -0.98
N ASN A 44 -9.01 -1.64 -0.79
CA ASN A 44 -10.13 -1.38 -1.69
C ASN A 44 -9.63 -1.00 -3.10
N ALA A 45 -8.63 -0.12 -3.20
CA ALA A 45 -8.04 0.28 -4.47
C ALA A 45 -7.37 -0.90 -5.18
N ALA A 46 -6.57 -1.71 -4.46
CA ALA A 46 -5.89 -2.88 -5.01
C ALA A 46 -6.87 -3.91 -5.58
N MET A 47 -7.96 -4.19 -4.86
CA MET A 47 -8.97 -5.13 -5.34
C MET A 47 -9.74 -4.59 -6.54
N GLN A 48 -10.06 -3.30 -6.57
CA GLN A 48 -10.68 -2.66 -7.73
C GLN A 48 -9.79 -2.75 -8.98
N ILE A 49 -8.49 -2.44 -8.84
CA ILE A 49 -7.55 -2.52 -9.94
C ILE A 49 -7.36 -3.98 -10.37
N ALA A 50 -7.15 -4.91 -9.44
CA ALA A 50 -6.95 -6.32 -9.73
C ALA A 50 -8.14 -6.96 -10.47
N GLU A 51 -9.38 -6.57 -10.12
CA GLU A 51 -10.58 -7.03 -10.82
C GLU A 51 -10.61 -6.51 -12.27
N ALA A 52 -10.35 -5.22 -12.46
CA ALA A 52 -10.32 -4.60 -13.79
C ALA A 52 -9.19 -5.14 -14.69
N GLU A 53 -8.04 -5.46 -14.09
CA GLU A 53 -6.87 -6.07 -14.76
C GLU A 53 -7.02 -7.60 -14.91
N LYS A 54 -8.14 -8.19 -14.45
CA LYS A 54 -8.47 -9.63 -14.57
C LYS A 54 -7.44 -10.56 -13.93
N ILE A 55 -6.95 -10.17 -12.76
CA ILE A 55 -6.01 -10.97 -11.97
C ILE A 55 -6.70 -12.25 -11.46
N SER A 56 -5.97 -13.38 -11.45
CA SER A 56 -6.48 -14.66 -10.94
C SER A 56 -6.85 -14.58 -9.46
N GLU A 57 -7.79 -15.40 -8.98
CA GLU A 57 -8.16 -15.42 -7.56
C GLU A 57 -6.97 -15.76 -6.65
N SER A 58 -6.10 -16.69 -7.09
CA SER A 58 -4.90 -17.04 -6.34
C SER A 58 -3.91 -15.88 -6.21
N ASP A 59 -3.78 -15.04 -7.25
CA ASP A 59 -2.93 -13.86 -7.21
C ASP A 59 -3.57 -12.72 -6.41
N LYS A 60 -4.89 -12.58 -6.45
CA LYS A 60 -5.63 -11.65 -5.59
C LYS A 60 -5.45 -11.99 -4.10
N GLU A 61 -5.44 -13.28 -3.73
CA GLU A 61 -5.14 -13.69 -2.36
C GLU A 61 -3.73 -13.24 -1.92
N LEU A 62 -2.69 -13.44 -2.75
CA LEU A 62 -1.34 -12.96 -2.46
C LEU A 62 -1.26 -11.44 -2.37
N LEU A 63 -1.93 -10.73 -3.29
CA LEU A 63 -2.01 -9.28 -3.30
C LEU A 63 -2.67 -8.74 -2.02
N ARG A 64 -3.77 -9.36 -1.56
CA ARG A 64 -4.42 -8.99 -0.29
C ARG A 64 -3.47 -9.07 0.90
N ILE A 65 -2.70 -10.17 0.98
CA ILE A 65 -1.70 -10.33 2.05
C ILE A 65 -0.60 -9.27 1.93
N ALA A 66 -0.09 -9.01 0.72
CA ALA A 66 0.93 -7.99 0.50
C ALA A 66 0.42 -6.60 0.94
N VAL A 67 -0.80 -6.24 0.56
CA VAL A 67 -1.44 -4.98 0.99
C VAL A 67 -1.60 -4.94 2.51
N ALA A 68 -2.04 -6.03 3.16
CA ALA A 68 -2.21 -6.05 4.60
C ALA A 68 -0.88 -5.87 5.37
N PHE A 69 0.26 -6.22 4.76
CA PHE A 69 1.59 -6.14 5.37
C PHE A 69 2.44 -4.96 4.89
N HIS A 70 2.07 -4.22 3.81
CA HIS A 70 2.97 -3.24 3.19
C HIS A 70 3.48 -2.19 4.18
N ASP A 71 2.61 -1.70 5.02
CA ASP A 71 2.88 -0.69 6.04
C ASP A 71 3.02 -1.28 7.46
N ALA A 72 2.98 -2.61 7.61
CA ALA A 72 3.07 -3.24 8.93
C ALA A 72 4.39 -2.94 9.66
N GLY A 73 5.43 -2.60 8.93
CA GLY A 73 6.72 -2.20 9.49
C GLY A 73 6.65 -0.95 10.37
N PHE A 74 5.68 -0.05 10.14
CA PHE A 74 5.44 1.15 10.97
C PHE A 74 5.09 0.83 12.43
N ILE A 75 4.70 -0.39 12.75
CA ILE A 75 4.57 -0.84 14.14
C ILE A 75 5.90 -0.68 14.91
N TYR A 76 7.03 -0.76 14.20
CA TYR A 76 8.36 -0.79 14.80
C TYR A 76 9.25 0.38 14.42
N ILE A 77 9.24 0.77 13.14
CA ILE A 77 10.15 1.80 12.61
C ILE A 77 9.44 2.64 11.54
N TYR A 78 9.84 3.90 11.42
CA TYR A 78 9.30 4.79 10.39
C TYR A 78 10.08 4.67 9.07
N GLN A 79 11.40 4.70 9.10
CA GLN A 79 12.24 4.54 7.92
C GLN A 79 12.47 3.06 7.63
N ASP A 80 12.51 2.70 6.33
CA ASP A 80 12.66 1.31 5.86
C ASP A 80 11.59 0.35 6.42
N HIS A 81 10.38 0.87 6.63
CA HIS A 81 9.23 0.09 7.10
C HIS A 81 8.87 -1.05 6.14
N GLU A 82 9.11 -0.90 4.85
CA GLU A 82 8.87 -1.94 3.84
C GLU A 82 9.74 -3.19 4.12
N GLU A 83 11.03 -2.98 4.38
CA GLU A 83 11.92 -4.10 4.74
C GLU A 83 11.57 -4.71 6.10
N ARG A 84 11.11 -3.89 7.04
CA ARG A 84 10.59 -4.41 8.31
C ARG A 84 9.29 -5.20 8.11
N GLY A 85 8.41 -4.75 7.22
CA GLY A 85 7.22 -5.46 6.80
C GLY A 85 7.55 -6.82 6.18
N CYS A 86 8.54 -6.86 5.27
CA CYS A 86 9.03 -8.13 4.70
C CYS A 86 9.53 -9.11 5.77
N ARG A 87 10.29 -8.65 6.76
CA ARG A 87 10.72 -9.51 7.87
C ARG A 87 9.53 -10.04 8.67
N MET A 88 8.51 -9.22 8.89
CA MET A 88 7.27 -9.69 9.55
C MET A 88 6.56 -10.77 8.74
N VAL A 89 6.53 -10.63 7.40
CA VAL A 89 6.01 -11.66 6.49
C VAL A 89 6.80 -12.96 6.63
N GLU A 90 8.13 -12.90 6.57
CA GLU A 90 9.04 -14.06 6.69
C GLU A 90 8.91 -14.76 8.05
N GLU A 91 8.73 -14.00 9.14
CA GLU A 91 8.55 -14.51 10.50
C GLU A 91 7.17 -15.12 10.73
N THR A 92 6.13 -14.61 10.07
CA THR A 92 4.72 -14.88 10.40
C THR A 92 4.07 -15.90 9.46
N LEU A 93 4.20 -15.70 8.15
CA LEU A 93 3.42 -16.43 7.16
C LEU A 93 3.73 -17.94 7.05
N PRO A 94 4.94 -18.43 7.38
CA PRO A 94 5.16 -19.90 7.42
C PRO A 94 4.20 -20.62 8.37
N SER A 95 3.80 -19.97 9.48
CA SER A 95 2.83 -20.56 10.44
C SER A 95 1.41 -20.66 9.89
N PHE A 96 1.09 -19.94 8.81
CA PHE A 96 -0.16 -19.99 8.06
C PHE A 96 -0.06 -20.83 6.78
N GLY A 97 1.01 -21.61 6.62
CA GLY A 97 1.18 -22.54 5.49
C GLY A 97 1.64 -21.89 4.18
N PHE A 98 2.12 -20.65 4.20
CA PHE A 98 2.68 -20.01 3.01
C PHE A 98 4.04 -20.62 2.63
N SER A 99 4.21 -20.94 1.36
CA SER A 99 5.49 -21.40 0.82
C SER A 99 6.51 -20.27 0.71
N ALA A 100 7.80 -20.63 0.66
CA ALA A 100 8.88 -19.66 0.45
C ALA A 100 8.70 -18.83 -0.84
N ALA A 101 8.18 -19.45 -1.92
CA ALA A 101 7.91 -18.76 -3.17
C ALA A 101 6.80 -17.69 -3.02
N GLN A 102 5.72 -18.00 -2.29
CA GLN A 102 4.64 -17.04 -2.01
C GLN A 102 5.15 -15.88 -1.13
N ILE A 103 5.96 -16.18 -0.12
CA ILE A 103 6.58 -15.16 0.75
C ILE A 103 7.47 -14.22 -0.07
N GLN A 104 8.27 -14.75 -1.01
CA GLN A 104 9.08 -13.92 -1.90
C GLN A 104 8.23 -12.99 -2.78
N LEU A 105 7.14 -13.49 -3.36
CA LEU A 105 6.22 -12.67 -4.15
C LEU A 105 5.57 -11.56 -3.31
N ILE A 106 5.14 -11.88 -2.09
CA ILE A 106 4.56 -10.91 -1.16
C ILE A 106 5.59 -9.83 -0.80
N CYS A 107 6.82 -10.22 -0.46
CA CYS A 107 7.89 -9.27 -0.15
C CYS A 107 8.28 -8.41 -1.38
N GLY A 108 8.22 -8.97 -2.59
CA GLY A 108 8.41 -8.20 -3.83
C GLY A 108 7.37 -7.08 -3.97
N MET A 109 6.10 -7.40 -3.76
CA MET A 109 5.00 -6.44 -3.78
C MET A 109 5.16 -5.37 -2.70
N ILE A 110 5.53 -5.74 -1.46
CA ILE A 110 5.78 -4.78 -0.38
C ILE A 110 6.91 -3.82 -0.75
N ARG A 111 8.03 -4.32 -1.25
CA ARG A 111 9.17 -3.47 -1.68
C ARG A 111 8.82 -2.54 -2.83
N ALA A 112 7.86 -2.92 -3.67
CA ALA A 112 7.43 -2.11 -4.80
C ALA A 112 6.69 -0.82 -4.38
N THR A 113 6.17 -0.73 -3.15
CA THR A 113 5.56 0.49 -2.61
C THR A 113 6.60 1.53 -2.17
N LYS A 114 7.86 1.11 -1.94
CA LYS A 114 8.95 2.02 -1.54
C LYS A 114 9.19 3.12 -2.57
N ILE A 115 9.21 4.37 -2.11
CA ILE A 115 9.44 5.55 -2.96
C ILE A 115 10.96 5.76 -3.19
N PRO A 116 11.42 5.95 -4.44
CA PRO A 116 10.65 5.94 -5.69
C PRO A 116 10.25 4.53 -6.11
N GLN A 117 8.96 4.35 -6.39
CA GLN A 117 8.40 3.05 -6.78
C GLN A 117 9.08 2.49 -8.05
N ARG A 118 9.41 1.19 -8.02
CA ARG A 118 10.04 0.49 -9.14
C ARG A 118 9.47 -0.92 -9.32
N PRO A 119 8.17 -1.04 -9.58
CA PRO A 119 7.52 -2.33 -9.74
C PRO A 119 8.02 -3.05 -11.02
N ILE A 120 8.26 -4.35 -10.91
CA ILE A 120 8.73 -5.21 -12.01
C ILE A 120 7.60 -6.07 -12.53
N SER A 121 6.87 -6.74 -11.64
CA SER A 121 5.75 -7.62 -12.01
C SER A 121 4.43 -6.87 -12.06
N HIS A 122 3.40 -7.50 -12.70
CA HIS A 122 2.07 -6.90 -12.77
C HIS A 122 1.43 -6.74 -11.38
N LEU A 123 1.62 -7.68 -10.46
CA LEU A 123 1.12 -7.56 -9.09
C LEU A 123 1.81 -6.42 -8.32
N GLU A 124 3.12 -6.24 -8.54
CA GLU A 124 3.86 -5.11 -7.97
C GLU A 124 3.35 -3.77 -8.52
N GLN A 125 2.99 -3.70 -9.80
CA GLN A 125 2.39 -2.51 -10.40
C GLN A 125 1.04 -2.19 -9.77
N ILE A 126 0.22 -3.20 -9.51
CA ILE A 126 -1.10 -3.03 -8.90
C ILE A 126 -0.99 -2.49 -7.47
N ILE A 127 -0.13 -3.06 -6.64
CA ILE A 127 0.00 -2.57 -5.26
C ILE A 127 0.63 -1.17 -5.21
N ALA A 128 1.61 -0.89 -6.07
CA ALA A 128 2.23 0.43 -6.17
C ALA A 128 1.22 1.52 -6.57
N ASP A 129 0.34 1.21 -7.54
CA ASP A 129 -0.74 2.11 -7.96
C ASP A 129 -1.82 2.26 -6.88
N ALA A 130 -2.14 1.18 -6.18
CA ALA A 130 -3.15 1.19 -5.13
C ALA A 130 -2.73 2.01 -3.91
N ASP A 131 -1.47 1.93 -3.52
CA ASP A 131 -0.89 2.70 -2.42
C ASP A 131 -0.99 4.21 -2.64
N LEU A 132 -0.89 4.64 -3.89
CA LEU A 132 -0.96 6.03 -4.31
C LEU A 132 -2.23 6.38 -5.10
N ASP A 133 -3.27 5.55 -5.01
CA ASP A 133 -4.54 5.73 -5.72
C ASP A 133 -5.18 7.09 -5.39
N TYR A 134 -5.09 7.52 -4.13
CA TYR A 134 -5.68 8.76 -3.64
C TYR A 134 -5.20 10.02 -4.38
N LEU A 135 -4.01 10.00 -4.98
CA LEU A 135 -3.44 11.17 -5.68
C LEU A 135 -4.29 11.65 -6.86
N GLY A 136 -5.12 10.78 -7.42
CA GLY A 136 -6.02 11.12 -8.51
C GLY A 136 -7.50 11.12 -8.13
N ARG A 137 -7.83 11.17 -6.84
CA ARG A 137 -9.19 11.17 -6.31
C ARG A 137 -9.62 12.58 -5.85
N ASP A 138 -10.94 12.74 -5.68
CA ASP A 138 -11.53 14.02 -5.22
C ASP A 138 -11.17 14.34 -3.77
N ASP A 139 -10.87 13.33 -2.95
CA ASP A 139 -10.49 13.44 -1.54
C ASP A 139 -8.98 13.57 -1.30
N VAL A 140 -8.20 13.87 -2.33
CA VAL A 140 -6.73 14.01 -2.25
C VAL A 140 -6.28 15.05 -1.22
N PHE A 141 -6.96 16.21 -1.12
CA PHE A 141 -6.56 17.28 -0.20
C PHE A 141 -6.65 16.88 1.28
N PRO A 142 -7.78 16.38 1.80
CA PRO A 142 -7.84 15.93 3.18
C PRO A 142 -6.87 14.77 3.48
N ILE A 143 -6.61 13.86 2.52
CA ILE A 143 -5.64 12.79 2.70
C ILE A 143 -4.21 13.35 2.76
N ALA A 144 -3.83 14.23 1.83
CA ALA A 144 -2.52 14.88 1.83
C ALA A 144 -2.26 15.67 3.12
N GLU A 145 -3.28 16.31 3.71
CA GLU A 145 -3.18 17.00 4.98
C GLU A 145 -2.85 16.04 6.15
N THR A 146 -3.36 14.79 6.12
CA THR A 146 -2.98 13.78 7.13
C THR A 146 -1.51 13.39 7.00
N LEU A 147 -0.99 13.28 5.77
CA LEU A 147 0.44 13.03 5.53
C LEU A 147 1.31 14.21 6.00
N PHE A 148 0.89 15.44 5.74
CA PHE A 148 1.62 16.61 6.23
C PHE A 148 1.69 16.64 7.76
N LYS A 149 0.59 16.35 8.46
CA LYS A 149 0.56 16.22 9.93
C LYS A 149 1.55 15.18 10.43
N GLU A 150 1.62 14.04 9.76
CA GLU A 150 2.55 12.97 10.09
C GLU A 150 4.00 13.38 9.87
N LEU A 151 4.31 14.01 8.73
CA LEU A 151 5.66 14.49 8.41
C LEU A 151 6.15 15.60 9.35
N LYS A 152 5.28 16.39 9.95
CA LYS A 152 5.66 17.32 11.03
C LYS A 152 6.31 16.59 12.21
N ILE A 153 5.83 15.38 12.51
CA ILE A 153 6.34 14.58 13.65
C ILE A 153 7.58 13.77 13.24
N TYR A 154 7.52 13.06 12.12
CA TYR A 154 8.52 12.05 11.75
C TYR A 154 9.65 12.60 10.86
N ALA A 155 9.42 13.71 10.14
CA ALA A 155 10.40 14.34 9.25
C ALA A 155 10.72 15.79 9.62
N ASN A 156 10.17 16.30 10.72
CA ASN A 156 10.33 17.70 11.16
C ASN A 156 9.97 18.73 10.07
N LEU A 157 8.99 18.40 9.21
CA LEU A 157 8.52 19.23 8.12
C LEU A 157 7.36 20.11 8.61
N HIS A 158 7.64 21.39 8.97
CA HIS A 158 6.64 22.30 9.51
C HIS A 158 6.21 23.39 8.55
N ASP A 159 7.01 23.68 7.52
CA ASP A 159 6.81 24.72 6.55
C ASP A 159 5.85 24.29 5.43
N GLU A 160 4.77 25.03 5.23
CA GLU A 160 3.76 24.74 4.21
C GLU A 160 4.29 24.95 2.77
N GLU A 161 5.18 25.93 2.55
CA GLU A 161 5.80 26.13 1.24
C GLU A 161 6.72 24.95 0.89
N ALA A 162 7.52 24.50 1.86
CA ALA A 162 8.35 23.30 1.71
C ALA A 162 7.50 22.05 1.44
N TRP A 163 6.37 21.90 2.13
CA TRP A 163 5.41 20.84 1.88
C TRP A 163 4.83 20.89 0.45
N ASN A 164 4.36 22.05 0.01
CA ASN A 164 3.82 22.20 -1.34
C ASN A 164 4.87 21.91 -2.41
N LYS A 165 6.10 22.34 -2.21
CA LYS A 165 7.22 22.02 -3.11
C LYS A 165 7.53 20.53 -3.14
N LEU A 166 7.51 19.86 -2.00
CA LEU A 166 7.71 18.41 -1.90
C LEU A 166 6.62 17.67 -2.68
N GLN A 167 5.35 18.04 -2.47
CA GLN A 167 4.22 17.46 -3.20
C GLN A 167 4.37 17.66 -4.71
N LEU A 168 4.63 18.88 -5.17
CA LEU A 168 4.77 19.18 -6.60
C LEU A 168 5.90 18.37 -7.24
N ASN A 169 7.04 18.25 -6.59
CA ASN A 169 8.17 17.45 -7.07
C ASN A 169 7.79 15.98 -7.18
N PHE A 170 7.16 15.45 -6.15
CA PHE A 170 6.72 14.05 -6.12
C PHE A 170 5.67 13.77 -7.21
N LEU A 171 4.59 14.55 -7.26
CA LEU A 171 3.50 14.37 -8.23
C LEU A 171 3.97 14.48 -9.67
N SER A 172 4.95 15.37 -9.93
CA SER A 172 5.52 15.56 -11.27
C SER A 172 6.36 14.37 -11.75
N SER A 173 6.98 13.64 -10.82
CA SER A 173 7.79 12.46 -11.13
C SER A 173 6.99 11.15 -11.08
N HIS A 174 5.91 11.11 -10.31
CA HIS A 174 5.07 9.93 -10.16
C HIS A 174 4.22 9.66 -11.42
N HIS A 175 4.10 8.39 -11.79
CA HIS A 175 3.16 7.90 -12.81
C HIS A 175 2.57 6.56 -12.40
N TYR A 176 1.30 6.39 -12.72
CA TYR A 176 0.65 5.11 -12.54
C TYR A 176 1.21 4.08 -13.54
N HIS A 177 1.23 2.82 -13.14
CA HIS A 177 1.84 1.72 -13.90
C HIS A 177 0.81 0.93 -14.73
N THR A 178 -0.33 0.55 -14.12
CA THR A 178 -1.38 -0.24 -14.77
C THR A 178 -2.23 0.59 -15.73
N ALA A 179 -2.84 -0.07 -16.70
CA ALA A 179 -3.78 0.58 -17.61
C ALA A 179 -5.01 1.13 -16.87
N THR A 180 -5.48 0.39 -15.88
CA THR A 180 -6.64 0.73 -15.06
C THR A 180 -6.38 1.99 -14.23
N ALA A 181 -5.29 2.06 -13.47
CA ALA A 181 -4.98 3.22 -12.65
C ALA A 181 -4.71 4.46 -13.50
N LYS A 182 -4.00 4.33 -14.62
CA LYS A 182 -3.81 5.43 -15.60
C LYS A 182 -5.15 6.01 -16.03
N LYS A 183 -6.08 5.16 -16.43
CA LYS A 183 -7.41 5.58 -16.91
C LYS A 183 -8.23 6.26 -15.80
N LEU A 184 -8.14 5.76 -14.58
CA LEU A 184 -8.98 6.23 -13.47
C LEU A 184 -8.43 7.50 -12.80
N ARG A 185 -7.10 7.64 -12.74
CA ARG A 185 -6.46 8.58 -11.79
C ARG A 185 -5.61 9.67 -12.44
N THR A 186 -5.17 9.52 -13.70
CA THR A 186 -4.24 10.51 -14.30
C THR A 186 -4.84 11.92 -14.34
N THR A 187 -6.08 12.06 -14.81
CA THR A 187 -6.74 13.36 -14.92
C THR A 187 -6.88 14.05 -13.55
N GLY A 188 -7.38 13.33 -12.54
CA GLY A 188 -7.53 13.90 -11.19
C GLY A 188 -6.20 14.32 -10.58
N LYS A 189 -5.12 13.53 -10.80
CA LYS A 189 -3.77 13.91 -10.38
C LYS A 189 -3.26 15.18 -11.08
N GLU A 190 -3.50 15.32 -12.38
CA GLU A 190 -3.14 16.53 -13.13
C GLU A 190 -3.90 17.77 -12.63
N GLU A 191 -5.18 17.62 -12.30
CA GLU A 191 -5.99 18.68 -11.68
C GLU A 191 -5.45 19.04 -10.29
N TYR A 192 -5.04 18.05 -9.49
CA TYR A 192 -4.41 18.30 -8.19
C TYR A 192 -3.12 19.08 -8.32
N ILE A 193 -2.22 18.70 -9.25
CA ILE A 193 -1.00 19.46 -9.56
C ILE A 193 -1.34 20.91 -9.95
N GLY A 194 -2.40 21.13 -10.74
CA GLY A 194 -2.85 22.46 -11.13
C GLY A 194 -3.28 23.34 -9.95
N LYS A 195 -3.86 22.74 -8.92
CA LYS A 195 -4.32 23.44 -7.71
C LYS A 195 -3.19 23.76 -6.71
N LEU A 196 -2.04 23.09 -6.82
CA LEU A 196 -0.86 23.31 -5.97
C LEU A 196 0.09 24.39 -6.54
N LYS A 197 -0.08 24.81 -7.81
CA LYS A 197 0.69 25.87 -8.48
C LYS A 197 0.10 27.25 -8.20
#